data_5fb3eb3134640cda33d2a1832339254e
#
_entry.id   5fb3eb3134640cda33d2a1832339254e
#
_cell.length_a   1.000
_cell.length_b   1.000
_cell.length_c   1.000
_cell.angle_alpha   90.00
_cell.angle_beta   90.00
_cell.angle_gamma   90.00
#
_symmetry.space_group_name_H-M   'P 1'
#
loop_
_entity.id
_entity.type
_entity.pdbx_description
1 polymer ?
#
loop_
_entity_poly.entity_id
_entity_poly.type
_entity_poly.pdbx_seq_one_letter_code
_entity_poly.pdbx_strand_id
1 'polypeptide(L)'
;AIRRQRQMCIRDRNSTVDDAVTMIDTNVKGLLYVTKAVLPYMIDKNAGHIVNMGSTAGIYAYPGGAVYCATKAAVKTLSDGIRMDTIATDIKVTTIQPGIVETPFSEVRFHGDAEKAKAVYAGIDAIQPEDVADVVLYVTNQPKRLQISDVTIMANQQAAGFMVYKK
;
A
#
# COMPACT_ATOMS: atom_id res chain seq x y z
N ALA A 1 7.34 16.38 5.51
CA ALA A 1 7.28 15.07 4.85
C ALA A 1 7.67 13.98 5.85
N ILE A 2 6.72 13.24 6.35
CA ILE A 2 6.98 12.12 7.27
C ILE A 2 7.53 10.98 6.40
N ARG A 3 8.81 10.66 6.57
CA ARG A 3 9.47 9.52 5.91
C ARG A 3 8.84 8.22 6.39
N ARG A 4 7.85 7.71 5.67
CA ARG A 4 7.27 6.37 5.85
C ARG A 4 7.87 5.33 4.91
N GLN A 5 9.20 5.23 4.82
CA GLN A 5 9.86 4.29 3.92
C GLN A 5 10.69 3.23 4.64
N ARG A 6 10.14 2.61 5.69
CA ARG A 6 10.74 1.41 6.26
C ARG A 6 9.74 0.27 6.25
N GLN A 7 9.40 -0.18 5.05
CA GLN A 7 8.61 -1.40 4.90
C GLN A 7 9.58 -2.52 4.53
N MET A 8 10.00 -3.28 5.52
CA MET A 8 10.87 -4.44 5.30
C MET A 8 10.03 -5.65 4.94
N CYS A 9 10.20 -6.14 3.71
CA CYS A 9 9.75 -7.45 3.28
C CYS A 9 10.96 -8.38 3.19
N ILE A 10 11.44 -8.87 4.31
CA ILE A 10 12.41 -9.95 4.35
C ILE A 10 11.62 -11.26 4.21
N ARG A 11 12.18 -12.25 3.51
CA ARG A 11 11.60 -13.59 3.48
C ARG A 11 11.38 -14.02 4.93
N ASP A 12 10.15 -14.34 5.33
CA ASP A 12 9.78 -14.64 6.72
C ASP A 12 10.71 -15.66 7.40
N ARG A 13 11.33 -16.53 6.59
CA ARG A 13 12.30 -17.52 7.09
C ARG A 13 13.61 -16.90 7.62
N ASN A 14 13.97 -15.69 7.17
CA ASN A 14 15.23 -15.00 7.49
C ASN A 14 14.97 -13.65 8.20
N SER A 15 13.71 -13.26 8.39
CA SER A 15 13.35 -12.05 9.14
C SER A 15 13.35 -12.33 10.63
N THR A 16 13.74 -11.35 11.41
CA THR A 16 13.64 -11.39 12.86
C THR A 16 12.22 -11.07 13.30
N VAL A 17 11.88 -11.41 14.53
CA VAL A 17 10.60 -10.97 15.15
C VAL A 17 10.52 -9.44 15.18
N ASP A 18 11.63 -8.76 15.41
CA ASP A 18 11.71 -7.30 15.46
C ASP A 18 11.39 -6.66 14.08
N ASP A 19 11.82 -7.28 12.99
CA ASP A 19 11.45 -6.87 11.63
C ASP A 19 9.94 -6.98 11.42
N ALA A 20 9.35 -8.09 11.85
CA ALA A 20 7.91 -8.32 11.75
C ALA A 20 7.12 -7.31 12.59
N VAL A 21 7.53 -7.03 13.81
CA VAL A 21 6.93 -6.03 14.71
C VAL A 21 7.04 -4.64 14.09
N THR A 22 8.22 -4.26 13.59
CA THR A 22 8.43 -2.97 12.91
C THR A 22 7.50 -2.79 11.71
N MET A 23 7.29 -3.85 10.95
CA MET A 23 6.40 -3.84 9.79
C MET A 23 4.93 -3.65 10.20
N ILE A 24 4.49 -4.35 11.26
CA ILE A 24 3.14 -4.19 11.83
C ILE A 24 2.97 -2.78 12.39
N ASP A 25 3.94 -2.29 13.15
CA ASP A 25 3.90 -0.96 13.74
C ASP A 25 3.81 0.13 12.69
N THR A 26 4.58 0.00 11.61
CA THR A 26 4.58 0.98 10.52
C THR A 26 3.30 0.91 9.68
N ASN A 27 2.93 -0.28 9.21
CA ASN A 27 1.87 -0.42 8.22
C ASN A 27 0.46 -0.41 8.83
N VAL A 28 0.30 -0.94 10.05
CA VAL A 28 -1.00 -1.07 10.70
C VAL A 28 -1.17 -0.01 11.77
N LYS A 29 -0.34 0.00 12.82
CA LYS A 29 -0.47 1.00 13.89
C LYS A 29 -0.26 2.42 13.39
N GLY A 30 0.74 2.63 12.51
CA GLY A 30 1.00 3.94 11.91
C GLY A 30 -0.20 4.48 11.10
N LEU A 31 -0.92 3.60 10.37
CA LEU A 31 -2.15 3.99 9.70
C LEU A 31 -3.23 4.39 10.71
N LEU A 32 -3.43 3.58 11.75
CA LEU A 32 -4.40 3.86 12.80
C LEU A 32 -4.12 5.20 13.50
N TYR A 33 -2.88 5.47 13.86
CA TYR A 33 -2.51 6.72 14.55
C TYR A 33 -2.80 7.95 13.68
N VAL A 34 -2.43 7.91 12.39
CA VAL A 34 -2.72 9.04 11.49
C VAL A 34 -4.22 9.19 11.26
N THR A 35 -4.93 8.08 11.04
CA THR A 35 -6.39 8.13 10.88
C THR A 35 -7.06 8.73 12.12
N LYS A 36 -6.71 8.27 13.31
CA LYS A 36 -7.23 8.81 14.57
C LYS A 36 -6.93 10.30 14.75
N ALA A 37 -5.78 10.78 14.28
CA ALA A 37 -5.40 12.17 14.38
C ALA A 37 -6.15 13.07 13.40
N VAL A 38 -6.44 12.60 12.18
CA VAL A 38 -7.04 13.46 11.13
C VAL A 38 -8.56 13.33 11.02
N LEU A 39 -9.11 12.14 11.32
CA LEU A 39 -10.52 11.85 11.11
C LEU A 39 -11.48 12.78 11.87
N PRO A 40 -11.24 13.17 13.14
CA PRO A 40 -12.10 14.12 13.84
C PRO A 40 -12.25 15.45 13.09
N TYR A 41 -11.15 15.98 12.53
CA TYR A 41 -11.19 17.23 11.75
C TYR A 41 -11.97 17.09 10.44
N MET A 42 -11.88 15.91 9.80
CA MET A 42 -12.66 15.64 8.59
C MET A 42 -14.14 15.50 8.90
N ILE A 43 -14.50 14.87 10.02
CA ILE A 43 -15.89 14.73 10.47
C ILE A 43 -16.48 16.10 10.80
N ASP A 44 -15.76 16.94 11.55
CA ASP A 44 -16.18 18.28 11.90
C ASP A 44 -16.47 19.15 10.67
N LYS A 45 -15.64 19.04 9.65
CA LYS A 45 -15.82 19.74 8.37
C LYS A 45 -16.80 19.05 7.42
N ASN A 46 -17.25 17.86 7.74
CA ASN A 46 -17.99 16.97 6.83
C ASN A 46 -17.35 16.88 5.43
N ALA A 47 -16.03 16.79 5.38
CA ALA A 47 -15.27 16.75 4.14
C ALA A 47 -13.88 16.12 4.34
N GLY A 48 -13.45 15.31 3.39
CA GLY A 48 -12.11 14.74 3.39
C GLY A 48 -11.98 13.57 2.43
N HIS A 49 -10.74 13.19 2.16
CA HIS A 49 -10.44 11.97 1.41
C HIS A 49 -9.22 11.29 2.02
N ILE A 50 -9.41 10.09 2.55
CA ILE A 50 -8.34 9.22 3.04
C ILE A 50 -7.94 8.29 1.89
N VAL A 51 -6.68 8.39 1.45
CA VAL A 51 -6.11 7.48 0.45
C VAL A 51 -5.04 6.63 1.11
N ASN A 52 -5.32 5.35 1.25
CA ASN A 52 -4.41 4.39 1.88
C ASN A 52 -3.66 3.57 0.83
N MET A 53 -2.34 3.41 1.03
CA MET A 53 -1.50 2.59 0.17
C MET A 53 -1.55 1.12 0.63
N GLY A 54 -2.38 0.33 -0.05
CA GLY A 54 -2.41 -1.11 0.02
C GLY A 54 -1.25 -1.75 -0.77
N SER A 55 -1.52 -2.89 -1.34
CA SER A 55 -0.65 -3.62 -2.28
C SER A 55 -1.43 -4.80 -2.85
N THR A 56 -1.06 -5.30 -4.03
CA THR A 56 -1.48 -6.62 -4.50
C THR A 56 -1.13 -7.74 -3.51
N ALA A 57 -0.11 -7.53 -2.67
CA ALA A 57 0.25 -8.41 -1.56
C ALA A 57 -0.85 -8.53 -0.49
N GLY A 58 -1.75 -7.56 -0.38
CA GLY A 58 -2.93 -7.64 0.49
C GLY A 58 -4.07 -8.50 -0.09
N ILE A 59 -3.98 -8.81 -1.39
CA ILE A 59 -4.96 -9.64 -2.11
C ILE A 59 -4.39 -11.05 -2.31
N TYR A 60 -3.11 -11.14 -2.69
CA TYR A 60 -2.44 -12.39 -3.02
C TYR A 60 -1.23 -12.59 -2.09
N ALA A 61 -1.32 -13.58 -1.20
CA ALA A 61 -0.17 -13.97 -0.40
C ALA A 61 0.88 -14.68 -1.28
N TYR A 62 2.16 -14.53 -0.94
CA TYR A 62 3.26 -15.18 -1.63
C TYR A 62 4.29 -15.74 -0.64
N PRO A 63 5.05 -16.78 -1.03
CA PRO A 63 6.05 -17.38 -0.16
C PRO A 63 7.11 -16.37 0.30
N GLY A 64 7.39 -16.34 1.60
CA GLY A 64 8.37 -15.43 2.19
C GLY A 64 7.89 -13.98 2.34
N GLY A 65 6.57 -13.76 2.35
CA GLY A 65 5.97 -12.44 2.53
C GLY A 65 4.76 -12.45 3.45
N ALA A 66 4.58 -13.46 4.30
CA ALA A 66 3.35 -13.64 5.08
C ALA A 66 3.02 -12.43 5.95
N VAL A 67 3.99 -11.90 6.71
CA VAL A 67 3.76 -10.73 7.58
C VAL A 67 3.43 -9.49 6.75
N TYR A 68 4.17 -9.24 5.68
CA TYR A 68 3.88 -8.10 4.78
C TYR A 68 2.48 -8.23 4.15
N CYS A 69 2.14 -9.40 3.64
CA CYS A 69 0.83 -9.67 3.06
C CYS A 69 -0.28 -9.44 4.09
N ALA A 70 -0.09 -9.92 5.33
CA ALA A 70 -1.03 -9.71 6.42
C ALA A 70 -1.20 -8.22 6.75
N THR A 71 -0.10 -7.44 6.82
CA THR A 71 -0.20 -6.00 7.06
C THR A 71 -0.91 -5.25 5.93
N LYS A 72 -0.70 -5.65 4.66
CA LYS A 72 -1.38 -5.03 3.52
C LYS A 72 -2.84 -5.45 3.39
N ALA A 73 -3.20 -6.67 3.77
CA ALA A 73 -4.60 -7.08 3.94
C ALA A 73 -5.28 -6.28 5.06
N ALA A 74 -4.59 -6.06 6.19
CA ALA A 74 -5.09 -5.22 7.27
C ALA A 74 -5.35 -3.77 6.80
N VAL A 75 -4.47 -3.18 5.98
CA VAL A 75 -4.68 -1.84 5.41
C VAL A 75 -5.99 -1.78 4.63
N LYS A 76 -6.26 -2.79 3.79
CA LYS A 76 -7.53 -2.86 3.03
C LYS A 76 -8.73 -2.95 3.96
N THR A 77 -8.72 -3.90 4.88
CA THR A 77 -9.85 -4.13 5.80
C THR A 77 -10.10 -2.92 6.72
N LEU A 78 -9.04 -2.26 7.20
CA LEU A 78 -9.18 -1.03 7.99
C LEU A 78 -9.78 0.10 7.15
N SER A 79 -9.39 0.22 5.88
CA SER A 79 -9.97 1.22 4.98
C SER A 79 -11.46 0.97 4.74
N ASP A 80 -11.86 -0.29 4.59
CA ASP A 80 -13.27 -0.67 4.47
C ASP A 80 -14.05 -0.31 5.76
N GLY A 81 -13.50 -0.62 6.93
CA GLY A 81 -14.09 -0.25 8.22
C GLY A 81 -14.26 1.26 8.39
N ILE A 82 -13.21 2.03 8.12
CA ILE A 82 -13.27 3.50 8.18
C ILE A 82 -14.35 4.05 7.23
N ARG A 83 -14.50 3.47 6.04
CA ARG A 83 -15.53 3.85 5.07
C ARG A 83 -16.94 3.57 5.61
N MET A 84 -17.13 2.43 6.28
CA MET A 84 -18.39 2.09 6.92
C MET A 84 -18.71 3.03 8.08
N ASP A 85 -17.72 3.35 8.92
CA ASP A 85 -17.88 4.24 10.07
C ASP A 85 -18.17 5.69 9.66
N THR A 86 -17.79 6.09 8.45
CA THR A 86 -17.97 7.45 7.93
C THR A 86 -19.10 7.58 6.92
N ILE A 87 -19.95 6.55 6.76
CA ILE A 87 -21.00 6.51 5.75
C ILE A 87 -22.00 7.68 5.80
N ALA A 88 -22.21 8.27 6.96
CA ALA A 88 -23.11 9.41 7.16
C ALA A 88 -22.44 10.77 6.86
N THR A 89 -21.25 10.78 6.26
CA THR A 89 -20.46 11.99 5.97
C THR A 89 -20.08 12.08 4.48
N ASP A 90 -19.55 13.22 4.06
CA ASP A 90 -18.95 13.41 2.72
C ASP A 90 -17.46 12.96 2.68
N ILE A 91 -16.98 12.21 3.67
CA ILE A 91 -15.62 11.69 3.71
C ILE A 91 -15.50 10.49 2.79
N LYS A 92 -14.48 10.50 1.93
CA LYS A 92 -14.16 9.38 1.04
C LYS A 92 -12.97 8.59 1.59
N VAL A 93 -12.97 7.29 1.33
CA VAL A 93 -11.84 6.39 1.69
C VAL A 93 -11.52 5.50 0.50
N THR A 94 -10.30 5.61 0.00
CA THR A 94 -9.80 4.82 -1.13
C THR A 94 -8.59 4.00 -0.73
N THR A 95 -8.53 2.75 -1.17
CA THR A 95 -7.32 1.92 -1.09
C THR A 95 -6.72 1.76 -2.48
N ILE A 96 -5.49 2.21 -2.67
CA ILE A 96 -4.72 1.93 -3.89
C ILE A 96 -3.83 0.73 -3.63
N GLN A 97 -3.89 -0.27 -4.50
CA GLN A 97 -3.21 -1.56 -4.34
C GLN A 97 -2.23 -1.79 -5.51
N PRO A 98 -1.04 -1.17 -5.47
CA PRO A 98 -0.05 -1.34 -6.52
C PRO A 98 0.55 -2.74 -6.51
N GLY A 99 0.92 -3.21 -7.70
CA GLY A 99 1.80 -4.35 -7.91
C GLY A 99 3.26 -3.98 -7.78
N ILE A 100 4.08 -4.37 -8.77
CA ILE A 100 5.51 -4.08 -8.80
C ILE A 100 5.74 -2.65 -9.26
N VAL A 101 6.14 -1.77 -8.32
CA VAL A 101 6.53 -0.39 -8.58
C VAL A 101 8.03 -0.25 -8.36
N GLU A 102 8.74 0.30 -9.33
CA GLU A 102 10.18 0.53 -9.22
C GLU A 102 10.46 1.72 -8.31
N THR A 103 10.96 1.43 -7.13
CA THR A 103 11.23 2.42 -6.08
C THR A 103 12.40 1.95 -5.21
N PRO A 104 12.98 2.81 -4.37
CA PRO A 104 13.95 2.40 -3.34
C PRO A 104 13.43 1.36 -2.32
N PHE A 105 12.16 0.98 -2.40
CA PHE A 105 11.57 -0.04 -1.54
C PHE A 105 12.33 -1.38 -1.58
N SER A 106 12.78 -1.79 -2.77
CA SER A 106 13.55 -3.03 -2.90
C SER A 106 14.93 -2.95 -2.25
N GLU A 107 15.58 -1.79 -2.25
CA GLU A 107 16.85 -1.58 -1.55
C GLU A 107 16.66 -1.70 -0.03
N VAL A 108 15.61 -1.08 0.51
CA VAL A 108 15.25 -1.20 1.93
C VAL A 108 14.91 -2.66 2.28
N ARG A 109 14.16 -3.33 1.42
CA ARG A 109 13.80 -4.75 1.57
C ARG A 109 15.01 -5.67 1.67
N PHE A 110 16.07 -5.36 0.96
CA PHE A 110 17.29 -6.18 0.91
C PHE A 110 18.44 -5.58 1.72
N HIS A 111 18.15 -4.72 2.70
CA HIS A 111 19.14 -4.09 3.60
C HIS A 111 20.28 -3.38 2.86
N GLY A 112 19.97 -2.74 1.72
CA GLY A 112 20.94 -2.00 0.91
C GLY A 112 21.64 -2.85 -0.16
N ASP A 113 21.28 -4.10 -0.35
CA ASP A 113 21.80 -4.94 -1.44
C ASP A 113 21.21 -4.48 -2.79
N ALA A 114 21.91 -3.58 -3.45
CA ALA A 114 21.50 -2.95 -4.69
C ALA A 114 21.34 -3.96 -5.85
N GLU A 115 22.17 -5.01 -5.88
CA GLU A 115 22.10 -6.02 -6.95
C GLU A 115 20.82 -6.86 -6.83
N LYS A 116 20.46 -7.28 -5.61
CA LYS A 116 19.18 -7.97 -5.37
C LYS A 116 17.99 -7.05 -5.63
N ALA A 117 18.10 -5.77 -5.29
CA ALA A 117 17.06 -4.80 -5.56
C ALA A 117 16.79 -4.65 -7.06
N LYS A 118 17.84 -4.48 -7.87
CA LYS A 118 17.75 -4.41 -9.33
C LYS A 118 17.19 -5.69 -9.96
N ALA A 119 17.58 -6.86 -9.43
CA ALA A 119 17.11 -8.15 -9.94
C ALA A 119 15.59 -8.35 -9.81
N VAL A 120 14.92 -7.62 -8.92
CA VAL A 120 13.45 -7.62 -8.80
C VAL A 120 12.82 -7.14 -10.09
N TYR A 121 13.35 -6.05 -10.65
CA TYR A 121 12.80 -5.35 -11.81
C TYR A 121 13.34 -5.86 -13.14
N ALA A 122 14.40 -6.67 -13.13
CA ALA A 122 15.04 -7.17 -14.34
C ALA A 122 14.05 -7.93 -15.25
N GLY A 123 13.92 -7.51 -16.51
CA GLY A 123 13.02 -8.08 -17.51
C GLY A 123 11.53 -7.70 -17.30
N ILE A 124 11.25 -6.71 -16.49
CA ILE A 124 9.89 -6.20 -16.24
C ILE A 124 9.86 -4.70 -16.56
N ASP A 125 8.87 -4.28 -17.33
CA ASP A 125 8.48 -2.88 -17.46
C ASP A 125 7.62 -2.52 -16.25
N ALA A 126 8.28 -2.18 -15.14
CA ALA A 126 7.63 -1.98 -13.85
C ALA A 126 6.89 -0.66 -13.81
N ILE A 127 5.81 -0.61 -13.03
CA ILE A 127 5.10 0.65 -12.72
C ILE A 127 6.08 1.63 -12.10
N GLN A 128 5.98 2.90 -12.49
CA GLN A 128 6.75 3.99 -11.91
C GLN A 128 5.95 4.68 -10.79
N PRO A 129 6.60 5.37 -9.84
CA PRO A 129 5.92 6.13 -8.80
C PRO A 129 4.92 7.16 -9.33
N GLU A 130 5.21 7.73 -10.49
CA GLU A 130 4.38 8.71 -11.20
C GLU A 130 3.04 8.09 -11.63
N ASP A 131 3.04 6.85 -12.11
CA ASP A 131 1.81 6.14 -12.48
C ASP A 131 0.88 5.98 -11.27
N VAL A 132 1.46 5.72 -10.09
CA VAL A 132 0.70 5.62 -8.83
C VAL A 132 0.16 7.00 -8.43
N ALA A 133 0.96 8.06 -8.60
CA ALA A 133 0.56 9.43 -8.30
C ALA A 133 -0.60 9.90 -9.19
N ASP A 134 -0.59 9.55 -10.48
CA ASP A 134 -1.68 9.84 -11.41
C ASP A 134 -2.99 9.15 -10.99
N VAL A 135 -2.91 7.92 -10.49
CA VAL A 135 -4.08 7.23 -9.92
C VAL A 135 -4.58 7.95 -8.66
N VAL A 136 -3.69 8.40 -7.77
CA VAL A 136 -4.08 9.21 -6.59
C VAL A 136 -4.80 10.48 -7.04
N LEU A 137 -4.24 11.18 -8.03
CA LEU A 137 -4.86 12.40 -8.58
C LEU A 137 -6.24 12.10 -9.19
N TYR A 138 -6.34 11.02 -9.95
CA TYR A 138 -7.62 10.60 -10.54
C TYR A 138 -8.69 10.33 -9.48
N VAL A 139 -8.39 9.54 -8.44
CA VAL A 139 -9.39 9.17 -7.42
C VAL A 139 -9.80 10.37 -6.55
N THR A 140 -8.88 11.31 -6.30
CA THR A 140 -9.16 12.50 -5.48
C THR A 140 -9.97 13.56 -6.24
N ASN A 141 -9.88 13.62 -7.56
CA ASN A 141 -10.62 14.56 -8.40
C ASN A 141 -12.06 14.14 -8.74
N GLN A 142 -12.55 13.02 -8.18
CA GLN A 142 -13.90 12.57 -8.44
C GLN A 142 -14.95 13.44 -7.75
N PRO A 143 -16.12 13.65 -8.39
CA PRO A 143 -17.21 14.43 -7.80
C PRO A 143 -17.67 13.84 -6.45
N LYS A 144 -18.31 14.66 -5.61
CA LYS A 144 -18.72 14.25 -4.26
C LYS A 144 -19.55 12.95 -4.24
N ARG A 145 -20.45 12.78 -5.20
CA ARG A 145 -21.33 11.61 -5.30
C ARG A 145 -20.61 10.30 -5.66
N LEU A 146 -19.34 10.38 -6.10
CA LEU A 146 -18.59 9.20 -6.54
C LEU A 146 -17.43 8.94 -5.59
N GLN A 147 -17.42 7.76 -5.00
CA GLN A 147 -16.31 7.22 -4.24
C GLN A 147 -15.74 6.01 -4.98
N ILE A 148 -14.44 6.05 -5.25
CA ILE A 148 -13.70 4.89 -5.72
C ILE A 148 -13.13 4.21 -4.47
N SER A 149 -13.63 3.02 -4.15
CA SER A 149 -13.26 2.32 -2.91
C SER A 149 -11.88 1.69 -3.00
N ASP A 150 -11.62 1.01 -4.11
CA ASP A 150 -10.40 0.23 -4.32
C ASP A 150 -9.91 0.37 -5.76
N VAL A 151 -8.61 0.50 -5.91
CA VAL A 151 -7.95 0.48 -7.23
C VAL A 151 -6.74 -0.43 -7.16
N THR A 152 -6.75 -1.47 -7.99
CA THR A 152 -5.58 -2.34 -8.16
C THR A 152 -4.90 -1.99 -9.49
N ILE A 153 -3.61 -1.70 -9.44
CA ILE A 153 -2.79 -1.41 -10.63
C ILE A 153 -1.59 -2.35 -10.65
N MET A 154 -1.32 -2.92 -11.81
CA MET A 154 -0.22 -3.86 -12.00
C MET A 154 0.52 -3.55 -13.29
N ALA A 155 1.82 -3.83 -13.33
CA ALA A 155 2.55 -3.84 -14.58
C ALA A 155 1.85 -4.80 -15.57
N ASN A 156 1.84 -4.48 -16.86
CA ASN A 156 1.18 -5.32 -17.86
C ASN A 156 1.71 -6.77 -17.90
N GLN A 157 2.94 -6.97 -17.43
CA GLN A 157 3.58 -8.29 -17.31
C GLN A 157 3.27 -9.01 -15.99
N GLN A 158 2.47 -8.40 -15.09
CA GLN A 158 2.10 -8.96 -13.78
C GLN A 158 0.62 -9.36 -13.78
N ALA A 159 0.35 -10.65 -13.56
CA ALA A 159 -1.02 -11.18 -13.50
C ALA A 159 -1.55 -11.34 -12.07
N ALA A 160 -0.67 -11.47 -11.08
CA ALA A 160 -1.00 -11.57 -9.65
C ALA A 160 0.20 -11.07 -8.83
N GLY A 161 0.07 -11.02 -7.50
CA GLY A 161 1.12 -10.49 -6.62
C GLY A 161 2.51 -11.12 -6.80
N PHE A 162 2.57 -12.37 -7.25
CA PHE A 162 3.81 -13.13 -7.47
C PHE A 162 3.97 -13.69 -8.90
N MET A 163 2.95 -13.57 -9.73
CA MET A 163 2.96 -14.12 -11.11
C MET A 163 3.35 -13.01 -12.08
N VAL A 164 4.58 -13.06 -12.55
CA VAL A 164 5.18 -12.08 -13.44
C VAL A 164 5.84 -12.78 -14.61
N TYR A 165 5.60 -12.29 -15.82
CA TYR A 165 6.32 -12.70 -17.02
C TYR A 165 7.55 -11.78 -17.20
N LYS A 166 8.74 -12.36 -17.17
CA LYS A 166 9.99 -11.65 -17.44
C LYS A 166 10.43 -11.89 -18.88
N LYS A 167 10.76 -10.81 -19.56
CA LYS A 167 11.35 -10.87 -20.93
C LYS A 167 12.82 -11.20 -20.86
#